data_631d941fbb4accab87cf30845ded7b09
#
_entry.id   631d941fbb4accab87cf30845ded7b09
#
_cell.length_a   1.000
_cell.length_b   1.000
_cell.length_c   1.000
_cell.angle_alpha   90.00
_cell.angle_beta   90.00
_cell.angle_gamma   90.00
#
_symmetry.space_group_name_H-M   'P 1'
#
loop_
_entity.id
_entity.type
_entity.pdbx_description
1 polymer ?
#
loop_
_entity_poly.entity_id
_entity_poly.type
_entity_poly.pdbx_seq_one_letter_code
_entity_poly.pdbx_strand_id
1 'polypeptide(L)'
;MRVVVVSATSVIAVACVKRLAETGRHEFVLAGRSEERLAVTANDLALRFPDSSFSFELVDFSSTNSISALIDRVANSVIDLALIAQGSLTDQKKSSSDLEYLKSELELNAVSVALVAEGFAGALETQGFGTLGVIGSVAGDRGRAYNYSYGAGKALIENYTEGLQQRFGASEVSVCLIKPGPTATPMTTTHRVKMADPNDVAKVIVAGLSAKHRVIYAPGIWRYIMLVVRLIPFVIFKRLTF
;
A
#
# COMPACT_ATOMS: atom_id res chain seq x y z
N MET A 1 -9.41 12.03 13.48
CA MET A 1 -8.67 10.74 13.42
C MET A 1 -7.17 11.03 13.36
N ARG A 2 -6.38 10.12 13.92
CA ARG A 2 -4.94 10.10 13.70
C ARG A 2 -4.58 9.03 12.67
N VAL A 3 -3.95 9.46 11.58
CA VAL A 3 -3.66 8.62 10.40
C VAL A 3 -2.15 8.54 10.20
N VAL A 4 -1.60 7.34 10.26
CA VAL A 4 -0.18 7.09 9.93
C VAL A 4 -0.09 6.56 8.50
N VAL A 5 0.72 7.21 7.67
CA VAL A 5 0.88 6.85 6.25
C VAL A 5 2.32 6.49 5.97
N VAL A 6 2.57 5.23 5.65
CA VAL A 6 3.91 4.72 5.34
C VAL A 6 4.16 4.79 3.83
N SER A 7 5.34 5.25 3.45
CA SER A 7 5.69 5.68 2.08
C SER A 7 4.77 6.79 1.57
N ALA A 8 4.60 7.80 2.42
CA ALA A 8 3.65 8.90 2.26
C ALA A 8 3.90 9.80 1.03
N THR A 9 5.05 9.68 0.38
CA THR A 9 5.36 10.37 -0.90
C THR A 9 4.87 9.62 -2.13
N SER A 10 4.21 8.45 -1.96
CA SER A 10 3.53 7.73 -3.05
C SER A 10 2.34 8.55 -3.56
N VAL A 11 2.16 8.62 -4.88
CA VAL A 11 1.05 9.37 -5.49
C VAL A 11 -0.31 8.90 -4.98
N ILE A 12 -0.50 7.59 -4.85
CA ILE A 12 -1.74 7.01 -4.31
C ILE A 12 -1.90 7.39 -2.82
N ALA A 13 -0.82 7.33 -2.04
CA ALA A 13 -0.85 7.73 -0.64
C ALA A 13 -1.23 9.20 -0.46
N VAL A 14 -0.58 10.10 -1.20
CA VAL A 14 -0.89 11.54 -1.18
C VAL A 14 -2.34 11.80 -1.57
N ALA A 15 -2.86 11.11 -2.60
CA ALA A 15 -4.26 11.23 -3.01
C ALA A 15 -5.22 10.74 -1.90
N CYS A 16 -4.88 9.64 -1.20
CA CYS A 16 -5.66 9.17 -0.06
C CYS A 16 -5.64 10.17 1.11
N VAL A 17 -4.47 10.75 1.43
CA VAL A 17 -4.34 11.78 2.47
C VAL A 17 -5.21 13.00 2.13
N LYS A 18 -5.13 13.52 0.90
CA LYS A 18 -5.98 14.63 0.44
C LYS A 18 -7.46 14.29 0.61
N ARG A 19 -7.86 13.10 0.16
CA ARG A 19 -9.26 12.66 0.25
C ARG A 19 -9.74 12.52 1.70
N LEU A 20 -8.90 12.05 2.62
CA LEU A 20 -9.22 12.01 4.05
C LEU A 20 -9.31 13.42 4.63
N ALA A 21 -8.35 14.30 4.35
CA ALA A 21 -8.32 15.68 4.85
C ALA A 21 -9.55 16.51 4.41
N GLU A 22 -10.18 16.17 3.27
CA GLU A 22 -11.45 16.76 2.82
C GLU A 22 -12.65 16.37 3.71
N THR A 23 -12.54 15.30 4.52
CA THR A 23 -13.66 14.82 5.35
C THR A 23 -13.70 15.47 6.74
N GLY A 24 -12.72 16.28 7.09
CA GLY A 24 -12.66 16.98 8.36
C GLY A 24 -11.24 17.10 8.92
N ARG A 25 -11.16 17.52 10.18
CA ARG A 25 -9.89 17.71 10.88
C ARG A 25 -9.24 16.37 11.25
N HIS A 26 -8.00 16.17 10.83
CA HIS A 26 -7.20 14.97 11.11
C HIS A 26 -5.76 15.31 11.50
N GLU A 27 -5.11 14.39 12.19
CA GLU A 27 -3.67 14.38 12.43
C GLU A 27 -3.03 13.34 11.49
N PHE A 28 -2.09 13.77 10.65
CA PHE A 28 -1.37 12.89 9.75
C PHE A 28 0.10 12.78 10.17
N VAL A 29 0.59 11.53 10.28
CA VAL A 29 2.00 11.22 10.44
C VAL A 29 2.48 10.58 9.13
N LEU A 30 3.34 11.26 8.40
CA LEU A 30 3.82 10.88 7.08
C LEU A 30 5.18 10.20 7.21
N ALA A 31 5.26 8.87 7.04
CA ALA A 31 6.52 8.13 7.17
C ALA A 31 7.14 7.80 5.81
N GLY A 32 8.47 7.90 5.70
CA GLY A 32 9.19 7.61 4.47
C GLY A 32 10.71 7.74 4.59
N ARG A 33 11.43 7.53 3.47
CA ARG A 33 12.90 7.48 3.44
C ARG A 33 13.59 8.83 3.24
N SER A 34 12.92 9.78 2.61
CA SER A 34 13.53 11.05 2.20
C SER A 34 12.90 12.19 2.98
N GLU A 35 13.69 12.82 3.84
CA GLU A 35 13.28 13.98 4.62
C GLU A 35 12.80 15.13 3.74
N GLU A 36 13.59 15.46 2.71
CA GLU A 36 13.25 16.53 1.77
C GLU A 36 11.86 16.33 1.13
N ARG A 37 11.60 15.12 0.59
CA ARG A 37 10.32 14.80 -0.06
C ARG A 37 9.17 14.79 0.94
N LEU A 38 9.40 14.31 2.17
CA LEU A 38 8.38 14.31 3.21
C LEU A 38 8.05 15.73 3.65
N ALA A 39 9.06 16.57 3.87
CA ALA A 39 8.87 17.97 4.24
C ALA A 39 8.09 18.74 3.17
N VAL A 40 8.46 18.59 1.88
CA VAL A 40 7.73 19.19 0.76
C VAL A 40 6.28 18.70 0.73
N THR A 41 6.06 17.39 0.91
CA THR A 41 4.70 16.82 0.91
C THR A 41 3.87 17.32 2.10
N ALA A 42 4.45 17.34 3.29
CA ALA A 42 3.77 17.82 4.50
C ALA A 42 3.40 19.30 4.39
N ASN A 43 4.31 20.14 3.88
CA ASN A 43 4.07 21.57 3.69
C ASN A 43 2.98 21.84 2.64
N ASP A 44 2.99 21.12 1.48
CA ASP A 44 1.93 21.26 0.48
C ASP A 44 0.55 20.89 1.06
N LEU A 45 0.50 19.80 1.82
CA LEU A 45 -0.73 19.34 2.46
C LEU A 45 -1.22 20.31 3.55
N ALA A 46 -0.32 20.84 4.38
CA ALA A 46 -0.66 21.81 5.42
C ALA A 46 -1.22 23.12 4.86
N LEU A 47 -0.67 23.59 3.74
CA LEU A 47 -1.19 24.77 3.04
C LEU A 47 -2.60 24.56 2.45
N ARG A 48 -2.88 23.36 1.97
CA ARG A 48 -4.19 23.01 1.37
C ARG A 48 -5.26 22.67 2.39
N PHE A 49 -4.86 22.12 3.54
CA PHE A 49 -5.77 21.61 4.58
C PHE A 49 -5.37 22.16 5.95
N PRO A 50 -5.54 23.49 6.18
CA PRO A 50 -5.06 24.15 7.40
C PRO A 50 -5.73 23.68 8.69
N ASP A 51 -6.89 23.03 8.59
CA ASP A 51 -7.58 22.46 9.75
C ASP A 51 -6.97 21.14 10.25
N SER A 52 -6.13 20.50 9.43
CA SER A 52 -5.43 19.26 9.77
C SER A 52 -3.95 19.52 10.09
N SER A 53 -3.35 18.63 10.87
CA SER A 53 -1.91 18.68 11.17
C SER A 53 -1.13 17.62 10.41
N PHE A 54 0.08 17.95 9.98
CA PHE A 54 0.96 17.07 9.23
C PHE A 54 2.36 17.08 9.84
N SER A 55 2.75 15.94 10.41
CA SER A 55 4.12 15.68 10.84
C SER A 55 4.73 14.59 9.97
N PHE A 56 6.06 14.41 10.04
CA PHE A 56 6.69 13.31 9.32
C PHE A 56 7.73 12.58 10.17
N GLU A 57 7.97 11.31 9.81
CA GLU A 57 8.90 10.39 10.43
C GLU A 57 9.81 9.75 9.37
N LEU A 58 11.11 9.67 9.66
CA LEU A 58 12.06 8.98 8.81
C LEU A 58 12.11 7.50 9.15
N VAL A 59 12.17 6.67 8.12
CA VAL A 59 12.31 5.22 8.25
C VAL A 59 13.16 4.64 7.13
N ASP A 60 14.13 3.80 7.49
CA ASP A 60 14.83 2.94 6.56
C ASP A 60 14.14 1.57 6.51
N PHE A 61 13.50 1.27 5.40
CA PHE A 61 12.77 0.02 5.20
C PHE A 61 13.66 -1.22 5.03
N SER A 62 14.98 -1.05 4.87
CA SER A 62 15.94 -2.16 4.86
C SER A 62 16.39 -2.57 6.27
N SER A 63 16.08 -1.76 7.28
CA SER A 63 16.46 -1.97 8.67
C SER A 63 15.25 -2.30 9.54
N THR A 64 15.22 -3.53 10.08
CA THR A 64 14.19 -3.94 11.04
C THR A 64 14.18 -3.06 12.29
N ASN A 65 15.34 -2.62 12.77
CA ASN A 65 15.46 -1.72 13.91
C ASN A 65 14.83 -0.34 13.60
N SER A 66 15.01 0.17 12.37
CA SER A 66 14.41 1.43 11.95
C SER A 66 12.89 1.32 11.85
N ILE A 67 12.39 0.18 11.36
CA ILE A 67 10.95 -0.12 11.31
C ILE A 67 10.38 -0.19 12.72
N SER A 68 11.00 -0.96 13.64
CA SER A 68 10.55 -1.07 15.03
C SER A 68 10.53 0.31 15.71
N ALA A 69 11.60 1.09 15.54
CA ALA A 69 11.68 2.43 16.12
C ALA A 69 10.60 3.38 15.58
N LEU A 70 10.23 3.29 14.30
CA LEU A 70 9.09 4.01 13.75
C LEU A 70 7.79 3.61 14.46
N ILE A 71 7.52 2.29 14.55
CA ILE A 71 6.30 1.77 15.19
C ILE A 71 6.22 2.26 16.64
N ASP A 72 7.31 2.14 17.41
CA ASP A 72 7.36 2.57 18.82
C ASP A 72 7.04 4.06 18.96
N ARG A 73 7.62 4.92 18.10
CA ARG A 73 7.35 6.37 18.14
C ARG A 73 5.90 6.71 17.83
N VAL A 74 5.32 6.08 16.79
CA VAL A 74 3.95 6.43 16.37
C VAL A 74 2.89 5.76 17.25
N ALA A 75 3.18 4.63 17.87
CA ALA A 75 2.28 3.89 18.75
C ALA A 75 2.17 4.51 20.17
N ASN A 76 2.98 5.51 20.50
CA ASN A 76 2.82 6.29 21.75
C ASN A 76 1.51 7.10 21.78
N SER A 77 0.79 7.17 20.69
CA SER A 77 -0.52 7.80 20.59
C SER A 77 -1.46 6.91 19.78
N VAL A 78 -2.77 7.08 19.96
CA VAL A 78 -3.80 6.31 19.26
C VAL A 78 -3.60 6.37 17.74
N ILE A 79 -3.76 5.23 17.07
CA ILE A 79 -3.73 5.10 15.60
C ILE A 79 -5.12 4.66 15.13
N ASP A 80 -5.88 5.56 14.52
CA ASP A 80 -7.17 5.21 13.93
C ASP A 80 -7.02 4.47 12.60
N LEU A 81 -6.02 4.89 11.79
CA LEU A 81 -5.71 4.29 10.49
C LEU A 81 -4.20 4.27 10.26
N ALA A 82 -3.64 3.10 9.98
CA ALA A 82 -2.32 2.93 9.39
C ALA A 82 -2.47 2.53 7.92
N LEU A 83 -1.94 3.33 6.99
CA LEU A 83 -1.96 3.06 5.55
C LEU A 83 -0.55 2.78 5.05
N ILE A 84 -0.30 1.57 4.60
CA ILE A 84 1.00 1.14 4.06
C ILE A 84 0.94 1.21 2.53
N ALA A 85 1.66 2.18 1.95
CA ALA A 85 1.68 2.44 0.51
C ALA A 85 3.06 2.17 -0.14
N GLN A 86 3.82 1.26 0.47
CA GLN A 86 5.19 0.95 0.07
C GLN A 86 5.24 0.06 -1.17
N GLY A 87 6.22 0.34 -2.03
CA GLY A 87 6.56 -0.47 -3.19
C GLY A 87 7.15 0.34 -4.33
N SER A 88 7.83 -0.36 -5.23
CA SER A 88 8.34 0.12 -6.51
C SER A 88 7.86 -0.79 -7.63
N LEU A 89 7.87 -0.31 -8.87
CA LEU A 89 7.66 -1.18 -10.03
C LEU A 89 8.99 -1.81 -10.43
N THR A 90 9.05 -3.13 -10.34
CA THR A 90 10.24 -3.91 -10.66
C THR A 90 10.47 -3.98 -12.16
N ASP A 91 11.68 -3.71 -12.62
CA ASP A 91 12.10 -4.01 -14.01
C ASP A 91 12.28 -5.51 -14.17
N GLN A 92 11.35 -6.15 -14.88
CA GLN A 92 11.35 -7.60 -15.06
C GLN A 92 12.57 -8.09 -15.87
N LYS A 93 13.03 -7.33 -16.86
CA LYS A 93 14.21 -7.73 -17.66
C LYS A 93 15.46 -7.74 -16.77
N LYS A 94 15.64 -6.69 -15.97
CA LYS A 94 16.75 -6.60 -15.04
C LYS A 94 16.68 -7.70 -13.98
N SER A 95 15.50 -7.96 -13.41
CA SER A 95 15.29 -9.05 -12.43
C SER A 95 15.63 -10.43 -12.99
N SER A 96 15.47 -10.63 -14.30
CA SER A 96 15.75 -11.92 -14.94
C SER A 96 17.25 -12.16 -15.19
N SER A 97 18.09 -11.14 -15.10
CA SER A 97 19.54 -11.21 -15.38
C SER A 97 20.43 -10.83 -14.20
N ASP A 98 19.85 -10.19 -13.17
CA ASP A 98 20.56 -9.68 -11.99
C ASP A 98 19.85 -10.16 -10.73
N LEU A 99 20.43 -11.17 -10.05
CA LEU A 99 19.86 -11.77 -8.85
C LEU A 99 19.90 -10.84 -7.64
N GLU A 100 20.90 -9.96 -7.52
CA GLU A 100 20.97 -8.97 -6.42
C GLU A 100 19.87 -7.92 -6.59
N TYR A 101 19.63 -7.46 -7.82
CA TYR A 101 18.50 -6.58 -8.11
C TYR A 101 17.17 -7.28 -7.80
N LEU A 102 16.97 -8.53 -8.23
CA LEU A 102 15.76 -9.29 -7.91
C LEU A 102 15.56 -9.40 -6.39
N LYS A 103 16.61 -9.73 -5.65
CA LYS A 103 16.58 -9.82 -4.20
C LYS A 103 16.15 -8.50 -3.58
N SER A 104 16.80 -7.39 -3.95
CA SER A 104 16.49 -6.06 -3.42
C SER A 104 15.04 -5.62 -3.70
N GLU A 105 14.50 -5.96 -4.88
CA GLU A 105 13.11 -5.68 -5.24
C GLU A 105 12.11 -6.52 -4.44
N LEU A 106 12.41 -7.80 -4.17
CA LEU A 106 11.58 -8.63 -3.31
C LEU A 106 11.64 -8.17 -1.85
N GLU A 107 12.81 -7.78 -1.36
CA GLU A 107 12.96 -7.18 -0.03
C GLU A 107 12.10 -5.91 0.10
N LEU A 108 12.16 -5.01 -0.88
CA LEU A 108 11.41 -3.76 -0.87
C LEU A 108 9.89 -3.96 -1.04
N ASN A 109 9.47 -4.80 -1.99
CA ASN A 109 8.06 -4.93 -2.36
C ASN A 109 7.28 -5.96 -1.55
N ALA A 110 7.97 -6.82 -0.80
CA ALA A 110 7.37 -7.92 -0.05
C ALA A 110 7.82 -7.93 1.42
N VAL A 111 9.09 -8.25 1.69
CA VAL A 111 9.58 -8.48 3.05
C VAL A 111 9.40 -7.25 3.94
N SER A 112 9.88 -6.09 3.50
CA SER A 112 9.77 -4.87 4.29
C SER A 112 8.32 -4.41 4.49
N VAL A 113 7.43 -4.65 3.52
CA VAL A 113 5.99 -4.37 3.66
C VAL A 113 5.36 -5.28 4.71
N ALA A 114 5.71 -6.58 4.72
CA ALA A 114 5.23 -7.53 5.72
C ALA A 114 5.70 -7.14 7.13
N LEU A 115 6.97 -6.76 7.29
CA LEU A 115 7.52 -6.31 8.58
C LEU A 115 6.80 -5.06 9.10
N VAL A 116 6.57 -4.08 8.24
CA VAL A 116 5.81 -2.86 8.61
C VAL A 116 4.37 -3.22 8.96
N ALA A 117 3.73 -4.11 8.19
CA ALA A 117 2.35 -4.54 8.46
C ALA A 117 2.24 -5.28 9.79
N GLU A 118 3.20 -6.18 10.12
CA GLU A 118 3.23 -6.88 11.40
C GLU A 118 3.44 -5.91 12.56
N GLY A 119 4.36 -4.94 12.43
CA GLY A 119 4.59 -3.96 13.48
C GLY A 119 3.34 -3.13 13.78
N PHE A 120 2.63 -2.64 12.76
CA PHE A 120 1.35 -1.94 12.96
C PHE A 120 0.25 -2.87 13.47
N ALA A 121 0.22 -4.13 13.02
CA ALA A 121 -0.73 -5.12 13.52
C ALA A 121 -0.57 -5.33 15.03
N GLY A 122 0.66 -5.50 15.53
CA GLY A 122 0.95 -5.61 16.96
C GLY A 122 0.58 -4.35 17.75
N ALA A 123 0.85 -3.15 17.21
CA ALA A 123 0.47 -1.89 17.84
C ALA A 123 -1.07 -1.75 17.95
N LEU A 124 -1.80 -2.05 16.87
CA LEU A 124 -3.27 -2.00 16.86
C LEU A 124 -3.90 -3.09 17.74
N GLU A 125 -3.26 -4.27 17.84
CA GLU A 125 -3.69 -5.33 18.76
C GLU A 125 -3.58 -4.88 20.21
N THR A 126 -2.45 -4.27 20.58
CA THR A 126 -2.24 -3.70 21.93
C THR A 126 -3.23 -2.58 22.21
N GLN A 127 -3.54 -1.75 21.23
CA GLN A 127 -4.54 -0.69 21.31
C GLN A 127 -5.98 -1.23 21.42
N GLY A 128 -6.27 -2.38 20.82
CA GLY A 128 -7.57 -3.06 20.80
C GLY A 128 -8.51 -2.63 19.68
N PHE A 129 -8.19 -1.64 18.86
CA PHE A 129 -9.00 -1.15 17.74
C PHE A 129 -8.14 -0.45 16.68
N GLY A 130 -8.75 -0.07 15.55
CA GLY A 130 -8.12 0.68 14.48
C GLY A 130 -8.17 -0.06 13.14
N THR A 131 -7.67 0.60 12.10
CA THR A 131 -7.67 0.04 10.73
C THR A 131 -6.26 -0.01 10.18
N LEU A 132 -5.87 -1.17 9.65
CA LEU A 132 -4.65 -1.37 8.89
C LEU A 132 -5.00 -1.52 7.40
N GLY A 133 -4.61 -0.57 6.57
CA GLY A 133 -4.72 -0.64 5.12
C GLY A 133 -3.38 -0.99 4.48
N VAL A 134 -3.33 -2.07 3.71
CA VAL A 134 -2.09 -2.50 3.03
C VAL A 134 -2.29 -2.44 1.52
N ILE A 135 -1.47 -1.65 0.82
CA ILE A 135 -1.52 -1.53 -0.63
C ILE A 135 -0.74 -2.67 -1.28
N GLY A 136 -1.51 -3.65 -1.78
CA GLY A 136 -1.07 -4.70 -2.68
C GLY A 136 -1.11 -4.26 -4.15
N SER A 137 -1.62 -5.11 -5.03
CA SER A 137 -1.86 -4.84 -6.45
C SER A 137 -2.67 -5.96 -7.09
N VAL A 138 -3.40 -5.67 -8.16
CA VAL A 138 -3.97 -6.72 -9.05
C VAL A 138 -2.90 -7.60 -9.70
N ALA A 139 -1.63 -7.19 -9.66
CA ALA A 139 -0.52 -8.00 -10.15
C ALA A 139 -0.24 -9.22 -9.27
N GLY A 140 -0.63 -9.19 -7.99
CA GLY A 140 -0.52 -10.32 -7.06
C GLY A 140 -1.51 -11.45 -7.35
N ASP A 141 -2.61 -11.18 -8.05
CA ASP A 141 -3.65 -12.19 -8.32
C ASP A 141 -3.18 -13.33 -9.22
N ARG A 142 -2.28 -13.04 -10.18
CA ARG A 142 -1.74 -14.05 -11.10
C ARG A 142 -0.43 -13.60 -11.73
N GLY A 143 0.59 -14.47 -11.70
CA GLY A 143 1.89 -14.21 -12.32
C GLY A 143 1.80 -14.04 -13.85
N ARG A 144 2.46 -13.00 -14.38
CA ARG A 144 2.51 -12.69 -15.82
C ARG A 144 3.95 -12.53 -16.26
N ALA A 145 4.26 -13.00 -17.47
CA ALA A 145 5.63 -13.03 -17.99
C ALA A 145 6.36 -11.68 -17.94
N TYR A 146 5.63 -10.57 -18.07
CA TYR A 146 6.23 -9.24 -18.12
C TYR A 146 6.49 -8.60 -16.74
N ASN A 147 5.95 -9.15 -15.64
CA ASN A 147 6.08 -8.56 -14.31
C ASN A 147 5.95 -9.56 -13.13
N TYR A 148 6.36 -10.83 -13.34
CA TYR A 148 6.18 -11.85 -12.30
C TYR A 148 7.00 -11.59 -11.03
N SER A 149 8.13 -10.90 -11.09
CA SER A 149 8.91 -10.53 -9.91
C SER A 149 8.14 -9.56 -9.02
N TYR A 150 7.56 -8.51 -9.61
CA TYR A 150 6.67 -7.60 -8.90
C TYR A 150 5.39 -8.32 -8.41
N GLY A 151 4.79 -9.12 -9.28
CA GLY A 151 3.59 -9.90 -8.96
C GLY A 151 3.81 -10.86 -7.80
N ALA A 152 4.97 -11.53 -7.71
CA ALA A 152 5.33 -12.40 -6.61
C ALA A 152 5.43 -11.64 -5.27
N GLY A 153 6.07 -10.46 -5.27
CA GLY A 153 6.12 -9.60 -4.09
C GLY A 153 4.72 -9.19 -3.61
N LYS A 154 3.83 -8.82 -4.56
CA LYS A 154 2.45 -8.43 -4.22
C LYS A 154 1.58 -9.61 -3.81
N ALA A 155 1.83 -10.83 -4.35
CA ALA A 155 1.15 -12.05 -3.92
C ALA A 155 1.54 -12.44 -2.47
N LEU A 156 2.81 -12.25 -2.08
CA LEU A 156 3.25 -12.45 -0.70
C LEU A 156 2.45 -11.53 0.24
N ILE A 157 2.35 -10.23 -0.10
CA ILE A 157 1.61 -9.25 0.71
C ILE A 157 0.11 -9.58 0.78
N GLU A 158 -0.46 -10.07 -0.31
CA GLU A 158 -1.85 -10.51 -0.33
C GLU A 158 -2.08 -11.65 0.66
N ASN A 159 -1.27 -12.71 0.60
CA ASN A 159 -1.37 -13.86 1.50
C ASN A 159 -1.10 -13.46 2.96
N TYR A 160 -0.07 -12.62 3.19
CA TYR A 160 0.26 -12.12 4.52
C TYR A 160 -0.88 -11.31 5.13
N THR A 161 -1.47 -10.41 4.34
CA THR A 161 -2.59 -9.58 4.79
C THR A 161 -3.83 -10.41 5.07
N GLU A 162 -4.08 -11.48 4.30
CA GLU A 162 -5.16 -12.43 4.56
C GLU A 162 -4.97 -13.17 5.88
N GLY A 163 -3.73 -13.55 6.22
CA GLY A 163 -3.38 -14.10 7.54
C GLY A 163 -3.67 -13.13 8.68
N LEU A 164 -3.32 -11.85 8.53
CA LEU A 164 -3.66 -10.81 9.50
C LEU A 164 -5.18 -10.61 9.62
N GLN A 165 -5.93 -10.67 8.51
CA GLN A 165 -7.40 -10.61 8.55
C GLN A 165 -8.01 -11.75 9.34
N GLN A 166 -7.43 -12.95 9.23
CA GLN A 166 -7.87 -14.10 10.04
C GLN A 166 -7.55 -13.91 11.53
N ARG A 167 -6.33 -13.44 11.85
CA ARG A 167 -5.90 -13.15 13.23
C ARG A 167 -6.86 -12.19 13.94
N PHE A 168 -7.31 -11.16 13.24
CA PHE A 168 -8.18 -10.11 13.79
C PHE A 168 -9.68 -10.34 13.54
N GLY A 169 -10.07 -11.49 13.03
CA GLY A 169 -11.46 -11.77 12.60
C GLY A 169 -12.54 -11.60 13.68
N ALA A 170 -12.16 -11.68 14.95
CA ALA A 170 -13.06 -11.51 16.10
C ALA A 170 -12.73 -10.25 16.94
N SER A 171 -11.94 -9.31 16.42
CA SER A 171 -11.53 -8.09 17.13
C SER A 171 -12.08 -6.82 16.48
N GLU A 172 -11.95 -5.68 17.17
CA GLU A 172 -12.28 -4.35 16.62
C GLU A 172 -11.17 -3.79 15.70
N VAL A 173 -10.06 -4.53 15.56
CA VAL A 173 -9.02 -4.20 14.58
C VAL A 173 -9.47 -4.68 13.20
N SER A 174 -9.42 -3.79 12.23
CA SER A 174 -9.77 -4.11 10.84
C SER A 174 -8.54 -4.11 9.95
N VAL A 175 -8.38 -5.14 9.12
CA VAL A 175 -7.29 -5.23 8.15
C VAL A 175 -7.85 -5.24 6.74
N CYS A 176 -7.41 -4.30 5.91
CA CYS A 176 -7.90 -4.07 4.56
C CYS A 176 -6.77 -4.29 3.53
N LEU A 177 -6.92 -5.26 2.65
CA LEU A 177 -6.06 -5.42 1.48
C LEU A 177 -6.56 -4.52 0.35
N ILE A 178 -5.71 -3.62 -0.14
CA ILE A 178 -6.03 -2.70 -1.22
C ILE A 178 -5.35 -3.20 -2.49
N LYS A 179 -6.11 -3.39 -3.57
CA LYS A 179 -5.62 -3.92 -4.86
C LYS A 179 -5.86 -2.91 -5.97
N PRO A 180 -4.95 -1.90 -6.13
CA PRO A 180 -5.02 -0.99 -7.25
C PRO A 180 -4.79 -1.71 -8.58
N GLY A 181 -5.57 -1.32 -9.60
CA GLY A 181 -5.23 -1.56 -10.99
C GLY A 181 -4.17 -0.57 -11.49
N PRO A 182 -3.83 -0.59 -12.81
CA PRO A 182 -2.96 0.40 -13.41
C PRO A 182 -3.45 1.82 -13.13
N THR A 183 -2.63 2.59 -12.41
CA THR A 183 -2.92 3.95 -11.94
C THR A 183 -1.87 4.91 -12.51
N ALA A 184 -2.27 6.09 -12.96
CA ALA A 184 -1.38 7.10 -13.53
C ALA A 184 -0.43 7.64 -12.45
N THR A 185 0.75 7.05 -12.37
CA THR A 185 1.82 7.42 -11.43
C THR A 185 3.16 7.42 -12.18
N PRO A 186 4.21 8.04 -11.65
CA PRO A 186 5.54 7.96 -12.26
C PRO A 186 6.05 6.53 -12.49
N MET A 187 5.52 5.54 -11.75
CA MET A 187 5.86 4.12 -11.94
C MET A 187 5.29 3.51 -13.21
N THR A 188 4.22 4.08 -13.78
CA THR A 188 3.41 3.43 -14.84
C THR A 188 3.49 4.13 -16.19
N THR A 189 4.38 5.10 -16.37
CA THR A 189 4.50 5.92 -17.60
C THR A 189 4.76 5.14 -18.89
N THR A 190 5.22 3.88 -18.80
CA THR A 190 5.53 3.01 -19.95
C THR A 190 4.41 2.04 -20.35
N HIS A 191 3.30 2.02 -19.63
CA HIS A 191 2.22 1.07 -19.91
C HIS A 191 1.26 1.57 -21.00
N ARG A 192 0.86 0.64 -21.92
CA ARG A 192 -0.09 0.89 -23.01
C ARG A 192 -1.57 0.79 -22.59
N VAL A 193 -1.86 0.54 -21.31
CA VAL A 193 -3.22 0.37 -20.80
C VAL A 193 -3.75 1.71 -20.30
N LYS A 194 -5.06 1.95 -20.47
CA LYS A 194 -5.73 3.12 -19.88
C LYS A 194 -5.55 3.07 -18.36
N MET A 195 -4.90 4.07 -17.82
CA MET A 195 -4.62 4.22 -16.40
C MET A 195 -5.76 4.96 -15.68
N ALA A 196 -6.07 4.54 -14.47
CA ALA A 196 -7.00 5.25 -13.61
C ALA A 196 -6.36 6.52 -13.04
N ASP A 197 -7.17 7.55 -12.82
CA ASP A 197 -6.73 8.75 -12.10
C ASP A 197 -6.45 8.42 -10.63
N PRO A 198 -5.34 8.86 -10.05
CA PRO A 198 -5.02 8.62 -8.64
C PRO A 198 -6.08 9.11 -7.66
N ASN A 199 -6.79 10.20 -7.97
CA ASN A 199 -7.85 10.71 -7.11
C ASN A 199 -9.09 9.79 -7.14
N ASP A 200 -9.44 9.25 -8.30
CA ASP A 200 -10.53 8.26 -8.40
C ASP A 200 -10.17 6.97 -7.65
N VAL A 201 -8.93 6.52 -7.77
CA VAL A 201 -8.40 5.37 -7.01
C VAL A 201 -8.47 5.64 -5.50
N ALA A 202 -8.01 6.81 -5.05
CA ALA A 202 -8.04 7.22 -3.65
C ALA A 202 -9.47 7.31 -3.10
N LYS A 203 -10.43 7.81 -3.88
CA LYS A 203 -11.85 7.85 -3.50
C LYS A 203 -12.39 6.45 -3.16
N VAL A 204 -12.07 5.45 -3.99
CA VAL A 204 -12.50 4.06 -3.76
C VAL A 204 -11.77 3.47 -2.54
N ILE A 205 -10.46 3.74 -2.40
CA ILE A 205 -9.66 3.25 -1.27
C ILE A 205 -10.22 3.80 0.04
N VAL A 206 -10.37 5.12 0.16
CA VAL A 206 -10.84 5.77 1.40
C VAL A 206 -12.24 5.30 1.77
N ALA A 207 -13.16 5.20 0.81
CA ALA A 207 -14.49 4.66 1.04
C ALA A 207 -14.46 3.21 1.56
N GLY A 208 -13.60 2.36 0.96
CA GLY A 208 -13.44 0.97 1.37
C GLY A 208 -12.79 0.82 2.76
N LEU A 209 -11.81 1.66 3.10
CA LEU A 209 -11.19 1.71 4.42
C LEU A 209 -12.21 2.14 5.50
N SER A 210 -12.99 3.18 5.23
CA SER A 210 -14.05 3.65 6.13
C SER A 210 -15.14 2.59 6.36
N ALA A 211 -15.45 1.81 5.33
CA ALA A 211 -16.39 0.68 5.41
C ALA A 211 -15.75 -0.61 5.94
N LYS A 212 -14.46 -0.59 6.29
CA LYS A 212 -13.69 -1.75 6.79
C LYS A 212 -13.75 -2.97 5.85
N HIS A 213 -13.75 -2.74 4.53
CA HIS A 213 -13.79 -3.82 3.55
C HIS A 213 -12.50 -4.63 3.58
N ARG A 214 -12.59 -5.96 3.68
CA ARG A 214 -11.42 -6.86 3.68
C ARG A 214 -10.56 -6.71 2.44
N VAL A 215 -11.17 -6.59 1.24
CA VAL A 215 -10.47 -6.45 -0.03
C VAL A 215 -11.08 -5.30 -0.82
N ILE A 216 -10.26 -4.34 -1.22
CA ILE A 216 -10.63 -3.13 -1.93
C ILE A 216 -9.95 -3.13 -3.30
N TYR A 217 -10.68 -3.44 -4.37
CA TYR A 217 -10.21 -3.26 -5.74
C TYR A 217 -10.46 -1.81 -6.17
N ALA A 218 -9.44 -1.10 -6.63
CA ALA A 218 -9.51 0.30 -7.01
C ALA A 218 -8.89 0.56 -8.40
N PRO A 219 -9.70 0.86 -9.44
CA PRO A 219 -11.18 0.86 -9.52
C PRO A 219 -11.81 -0.52 -9.32
N GLY A 220 -13.07 -0.53 -8.87
CA GLY A 220 -13.81 -1.77 -8.52
C GLY A 220 -13.98 -2.78 -9.66
N ILE A 221 -13.92 -2.33 -10.92
CA ILE A 221 -14.00 -3.21 -12.11
C ILE A 221 -12.90 -4.29 -12.11
N TRP A 222 -11.75 -4.02 -11.49
CA TRP A 222 -10.65 -4.97 -11.42
C TRP A 222 -10.98 -6.24 -10.65
N ARG A 223 -11.95 -6.19 -9.75
CA ARG A 223 -12.48 -7.40 -9.07
C ARG A 223 -12.97 -8.43 -10.08
N TYR A 224 -13.73 -7.99 -11.07
CA TYR A 224 -14.32 -8.88 -12.08
C TYR A 224 -13.29 -9.29 -13.13
N ILE A 225 -12.43 -8.36 -13.56
CA ILE A 225 -11.34 -8.65 -14.51
C ILE A 225 -10.44 -9.72 -13.92
N MET A 226 -10.00 -9.57 -12.67
CA MET A 226 -9.09 -10.52 -12.04
C MET A 226 -9.75 -11.85 -11.70
N LEU A 227 -11.06 -11.86 -11.40
CA LEU A 227 -11.81 -13.12 -11.28
C LEU A 227 -11.71 -13.93 -12.57
N VAL A 228 -11.96 -13.31 -13.72
CA VAL A 228 -11.84 -13.96 -15.03
C VAL A 228 -10.40 -14.39 -15.29
N VAL A 229 -9.42 -13.48 -15.09
CA VAL A 229 -8.00 -13.77 -15.32
C VAL A 229 -7.53 -14.97 -14.50
N ARG A 230 -7.93 -15.10 -13.24
CA ARG A 230 -7.57 -16.23 -12.36
C ARG A 230 -8.14 -17.56 -12.85
N LEU A 231 -9.33 -17.55 -13.46
CA LEU A 231 -10.02 -18.75 -13.94
C LEU A 231 -9.54 -19.23 -15.32
N ILE A 232 -8.78 -18.43 -16.08
CA ILE A 232 -8.26 -18.85 -17.39
C ILE A 232 -7.35 -20.08 -17.23
N PRO A 233 -7.64 -21.24 -17.89
CA PRO A 233 -6.76 -22.39 -17.84
C PRO A 233 -5.34 -22.06 -18.35
N PHE A 234 -4.33 -22.66 -17.75
CA PHE A 234 -2.92 -22.34 -18.06
C PHE A 234 -2.57 -22.55 -19.54
N VAL A 235 -3.16 -23.57 -20.19
CA VAL A 235 -2.96 -23.85 -21.61
C VAL A 235 -3.34 -22.67 -22.52
N ILE A 236 -4.36 -21.91 -22.12
CA ILE A 236 -4.79 -20.67 -22.80
C ILE A 236 -3.92 -19.51 -22.32
N PHE A 237 -3.78 -19.37 -20.99
CA PHE A 237 -3.08 -18.25 -20.36
C PHE A 237 -1.65 -18.06 -20.86
N LYS A 238 -0.90 -19.15 -21.05
CA LYS A 238 0.50 -19.11 -21.56
C LYS A 238 0.67 -18.50 -22.96
N ARG A 239 -0.44 -18.37 -23.73
CA ARG A 239 -0.46 -17.77 -25.07
C ARG A 239 -0.86 -16.29 -25.06
N LEU A 240 -1.33 -15.79 -23.94
CA LEU A 240 -1.77 -14.40 -23.80
C LEU A 240 -0.58 -13.50 -23.44
N THR A 241 -0.51 -12.34 -24.08
CA THR A 241 0.59 -11.37 -23.98
C THR A 241 0.11 -10.04 -23.36
N PHE A 242 -0.67 -10.09 -22.30
CA PHE A 242 -1.16 -8.89 -21.61
C PHE A 242 -0.56 -8.71 -20.21
#